data_eee58e0e36820b684489ffe02ed9c38a
#
_entry.id   eee58e0e36820b684489ffe02ed9c38a
#
_cell.length_a   1.000
_cell.length_b   1.000
_cell.length_c   1.000
_cell.angle_alpha   90.00
_cell.angle_beta   90.00
_cell.angle_gamma   90.00
#
_symmetry.space_group_name_H-M   'P 1'
#
loop_
_entity.id
_entity.type
_entity.pdbx_description
1 polymer ?
#
loop_
_entity_poly.entity_id
_entity_poly.type
_entity_poly.pdbx_seq_one_letter_code
_entity_poly.pdbx_strand_id
1 'polypeptide(L)'
;MTTTSFSAEAARERFSSLRSGFAFFDAPGGTQVPDEVGQAIANALREASGNLGAPYATGRAVEAILARAKADAGRFLGCTGDEISFGMNMTTLDFALARTAARDFAAGDEILTTQLDHDGGVAPWVELAADKGLKVGVVAATDELTVDYDDLARQLGERTKVVAFALASNATGSVADATRICAMAREAGAISWIDAVHYAAHEPLDVAEIGCDVLICSPYKFCGPHLGVAYVRRELAESWRPYKARPSSSSPSGRRFETGTLPYELLAGFSATIAYLDSLGGMGVLRDYERELGEHLIANLPGNVTLYGPPTMEGRVPTFLFNVDGRGAEEVARTLGERGYGIWYADNWYCVALGERLPEQSLRAGLIHYNTRDEVDRLLAELASL
;
A
#
# COMPACT_ATOMS: atom_id res chain seq x y z
N MET A 1 24.47 3.52 -23.02
CA MET A 1 23.00 3.47 -23.03
C MET A 1 22.54 4.87 -22.64
N THR A 2 21.91 5.59 -23.54
CA THR A 2 21.28 6.89 -23.23
C THR A 2 20.15 6.62 -22.25
N THR A 3 20.31 7.03 -20.99
CA THR A 3 19.22 7.10 -20.02
C THR A 3 18.20 8.10 -20.58
N THR A 4 17.15 7.58 -21.20
CA THR A 4 15.96 8.40 -21.49
C THR A 4 15.45 8.89 -20.13
N SER A 5 15.46 10.20 -19.91
CA SER A 5 14.87 10.80 -18.72
C SER A 5 13.39 10.45 -18.68
N PHE A 6 12.85 10.13 -17.50
CA PHE A 6 11.42 9.92 -17.30
C PHE A 6 10.62 11.14 -17.79
N SER A 7 9.48 10.89 -18.45
CA SER A 7 8.52 11.94 -18.83
C SER A 7 7.12 11.54 -18.39
N ALA A 8 6.52 12.38 -17.55
CA ALA A 8 5.14 12.20 -17.10
C ALA A 8 4.15 12.29 -18.29
N GLU A 9 4.41 13.17 -19.27
CA GLU A 9 3.57 13.33 -20.47
C GLU A 9 3.54 12.03 -21.28
N ALA A 10 4.72 11.41 -21.51
CA ALA A 10 4.79 10.13 -22.22
C ALA A 10 4.12 8.98 -21.43
N ALA A 11 4.23 8.97 -20.10
CA ALA A 11 3.53 8.01 -19.27
C ALA A 11 2.00 8.18 -19.37
N ARG A 12 1.51 9.42 -19.36
CA ARG A 12 0.07 9.77 -19.44
C ARG A 12 -0.60 9.29 -20.73
N GLU A 13 0.12 9.24 -21.86
CA GLU A 13 -0.42 8.75 -23.13
C GLU A 13 -0.95 7.31 -23.04
N ARG A 14 -0.45 6.54 -22.07
CA ARG A 14 -0.83 5.14 -21.82
C ARG A 14 -2.13 5.00 -21.01
N PHE A 15 -2.76 6.10 -20.58
CA PHE A 15 -3.99 6.11 -19.78
C PHE A 15 -5.14 6.78 -20.51
N SER A 16 -6.11 6.02 -20.98
CA SER A 16 -7.32 6.58 -21.58
C SER A 16 -8.09 7.46 -20.60
N SER A 17 -8.08 7.14 -19.31
CA SER A 17 -8.78 7.88 -18.26
C SER A 17 -8.25 9.31 -18.08
N LEU A 18 -6.97 9.57 -18.39
CA LEU A 18 -6.36 10.89 -18.24
C LEU A 18 -6.62 11.83 -19.43
N ARG A 19 -7.22 11.33 -20.53
CA ARG A 19 -7.50 12.14 -21.73
C ARG A 19 -8.62 13.15 -21.55
N SER A 20 -9.42 13.02 -20.49
CA SER A 20 -10.51 13.96 -20.17
C SER A 20 -10.02 15.35 -19.75
N GLY A 21 -8.74 15.49 -19.41
CA GLY A 21 -8.18 16.71 -18.82
C GLY A 21 -8.49 16.89 -17.32
N PHE A 22 -9.20 15.93 -16.71
CA PHE A 22 -9.41 15.91 -15.26
C PHE A 22 -8.08 15.57 -14.57
N ALA A 23 -7.70 16.38 -13.57
CA ALA A 23 -6.46 16.17 -12.80
C ALA A 23 -6.75 15.34 -11.54
N PHE A 24 -6.25 14.11 -11.50
CA PHE A 24 -6.45 13.20 -10.40
C PHE A 24 -5.36 13.39 -9.33
N PHE A 25 -5.74 13.94 -8.18
CA PHE A 25 -4.90 14.07 -6.98
C PHE A 25 -5.35 13.14 -5.86
N ASP A 26 -6.03 12.06 -6.20
CA ASP A 26 -6.62 11.10 -5.27
C ASP A 26 -5.90 9.72 -5.27
N ALA A 27 -4.66 9.67 -5.75
CA ALA A 27 -3.85 8.46 -5.80
C ALA A 27 -3.84 7.65 -4.48
N PRO A 28 -3.83 8.28 -3.28
CA PRO A 28 -3.96 7.54 -2.02
C PRO A 28 -5.28 6.77 -1.87
N GLY A 29 -6.33 7.14 -2.59
CA GLY A 29 -7.59 6.41 -2.68
C GLY A 29 -7.53 5.25 -3.67
N GLY A 30 -6.76 5.40 -4.75
CA GLY A 30 -6.54 4.45 -5.83
C GLY A 30 -6.07 5.16 -7.08
N THR A 31 -5.19 4.54 -7.84
CA THR A 31 -4.60 5.15 -9.04
C THR A 31 -5.43 4.86 -10.29
N GLN A 32 -5.23 5.66 -11.33
CA GLN A 32 -5.64 5.31 -12.67
C GLN A 32 -4.82 4.11 -13.17
N VAL A 33 -5.34 3.37 -14.15
CA VAL A 33 -4.74 2.12 -14.66
C VAL A 33 -4.37 2.29 -16.13
N PRO A 34 -3.14 1.92 -16.54
CA PRO A 34 -2.74 1.96 -17.94
C PRO A 34 -3.58 1.03 -18.81
N ASP A 35 -3.84 1.43 -20.07
CA ASP A 35 -4.70 0.68 -20.99
C ASP A 35 -4.20 -0.76 -21.22
N GLU A 36 -2.89 -0.98 -21.24
CA GLU A 36 -2.30 -2.31 -21.39
C GLU A 36 -2.58 -3.27 -20.23
N VAL A 37 -2.78 -2.76 -19.01
CA VAL A 37 -3.18 -3.58 -17.85
C VAL A 37 -4.60 -4.10 -18.05
N GLY A 38 -5.53 -3.22 -18.45
CA GLY A 38 -6.89 -3.62 -18.82
C GLY A 38 -6.91 -4.62 -19.98
N GLN A 39 -6.05 -4.41 -20.99
CA GLN A 39 -5.93 -5.31 -22.12
C GLN A 39 -5.40 -6.69 -21.72
N ALA A 40 -4.42 -6.77 -20.80
CA ALA A 40 -3.88 -8.03 -20.30
C ALA A 40 -4.95 -8.84 -19.56
N ILE A 41 -5.77 -8.18 -18.73
CA ILE A 41 -6.92 -8.80 -18.05
C ILE A 41 -7.92 -9.36 -19.07
N ALA A 42 -8.31 -8.56 -20.06
CA ALA A 42 -9.26 -8.96 -21.09
C ALA A 42 -8.73 -10.14 -21.93
N ASN A 43 -7.44 -10.15 -22.25
CA ASN A 43 -6.83 -11.26 -22.99
C ASN A 43 -6.79 -12.55 -22.16
N ALA A 44 -6.44 -12.48 -20.87
CA ALA A 44 -6.44 -13.64 -19.99
C ALA A 44 -7.83 -14.28 -19.90
N LEU A 45 -8.90 -13.47 -19.79
CA LEU A 45 -10.28 -13.98 -19.81
C LEU A 45 -10.66 -14.68 -21.11
N ARG A 46 -10.13 -14.25 -22.26
CA ARG A 46 -10.44 -14.86 -23.57
C ARG A 46 -9.60 -16.11 -23.87
N GLU A 47 -8.33 -16.14 -23.44
CA GLU A 47 -7.35 -17.09 -23.92
C GLU A 47 -6.89 -18.10 -22.87
N ALA A 48 -7.03 -17.75 -21.57
CA ALA A 48 -6.55 -18.54 -20.45
C ALA A 48 -7.65 -18.84 -19.41
N SER A 49 -8.92 -18.87 -19.83
CA SER A 49 -10.02 -19.22 -18.94
C SER A 49 -9.96 -20.72 -18.59
N GLY A 50 -9.53 -21.02 -17.36
CA GLY A 50 -9.31 -22.39 -16.90
C GLY A 50 -8.84 -22.45 -15.45
N ASN A 51 -8.29 -23.60 -15.04
CA ASN A 51 -7.75 -23.79 -13.69
C ASN A 51 -6.39 -24.51 -13.75
N LEU A 52 -5.64 -24.42 -12.66
CA LEU A 52 -4.33 -25.06 -12.50
C LEU A 52 -4.41 -26.58 -12.62
N GLY A 53 -3.37 -27.20 -13.20
CA GLY A 53 -3.21 -28.65 -13.28
C GLY A 53 -3.94 -29.30 -14.44
N ALA A 54 -4.65 -28.55 -15.28
CA ALA A 54 -5.28 -29.10 -16.46
C ALA A 54 -4.26 -29.36 -17.58
N PRO A 55 -4.22 -30.58 -18.19
CA PRO A 55 -3.14 -30.95 -19.14
C PRO A 55 -3.34 -30.40 -20.56
N TYR A 56 -4.20 -29.41 -20.76
CA TYR A 56 -4.52 -28.82 -22.05
C TYR A 56 -4.15 -27.30 -22.10
N ALA A 57 -4.36 -26.67 -23.24
CA ALA A 57 -3.81 -25.34 -23.53
C ALA A 57 -4.18 -24.26 -22.49
N THR A 58 -5.46 -24.15 -22.11
CA THR A 58 -5.89 -23.13 -21.15
C THR A 58 -5.34 -23.38 -19.75
N GLY A 59 -5.20 -24.64 -19.31
CA GLY A 59 -4.57 -24.99 -18.03
C GLY A 59 -3.11 -24.58 -17.99
N ARG A 60 -2.35 -24.88 -19.06
CA ARG A 60 -0.94 -24.45 -19.19
C ARG A 60 -0.80 -22.93 -19.25
N ALA A 61 -1.75 -22.23 -19.90
CA ALA A 61 -1.76 -20.76 -19.92
C ALA A 61 -1.97 -20.17 -18.52
N VAL A 62 -2.88 -20.73 -17.72
CA VAL A 62 -3.09 -20.34 -16.31
C VAL A 62 -1.84 -20.59 -15.46
N GLU A 63 -1.16 -21.72 -15.64
CA GLU A 63 0.10 -22.01 -14.94
C GLU A 63 1.20 -20.99 -15.30
N ALA A 64 1.30 -20.61 -16.57
CA ALA A 64 2.25 -19.60 -17.02
C ALA A 64 1.94 -18.21 -16.44
N ILE A 65 0.65 -17.81 -16.39
CA ILE A 65 0.22 -16.55 -15.75
C ILE A 65 0.62 -16.54 -14.26
N LEU A 66 0.30 -17.62 -13.53
CA LEU A 66 0.63 -17.68 -12.10
C LEU A 66 2.15 -17.65 -11.87
N ALA A 67 2.91 -18.43 -12.61
CA ALA A 67 4.37 -18.47 -12.49
C ALA A 67 4.99 -17.08 -12.78
N ARG A 68 4.51 -16.39 -13.81
CA ARG A 68 4.94 -15.05 -14.15
C ARG A 68 4.60 -14.05 -13.03
N ALA A 69 3.36 -14.04 -12.55
CA ALA A 69 2.93 -13.13 -11.49
C ALA A 69 3.72 -13.34 -10.20
N LYS A 70 4.01 -14.59 -9.82
CA LYS A 70 4.88 -14.91 -8.66
C LYS A 70 6.29 -14.36 -8.84
N ALA A 71 6.89 -14.55 -10.01
CA ALA A 71 8.23 -14.04 -10.31
C ALA A 71 8.28 -12.51 -10.29
N ASP A 72 7.28 -11.86 -10.90
CA ASP A 72 7.16 -10.40 -10.92
C ASP A 72 6.96 -9.82 -9.50
N ALA A 73 6.11 -10.43 -8.68
CA ALA A 73 5.90 -10.01 -7.29
C ALA A 73 7.16 -10.22 -6.43
N GLY A 74 7.85 -11.36 -6.60
CA GLY A 74 9.10 -11.62 -5.90
C GLY A 74 10.16 -10.57 -6.22
N ARG A 75 10.32 -10.23 -7.51
CA ARG A 75 11.24 -9.17 -7.95
C ARG A 75 10.84 -7.78 -7.44
N PHE A 76 9.54 -7.47 -7.44
CA PHE A 76 9.03 -6.18 -6.97
C PHE A 76 9.23 -5.97 -5.47
N LEU A 77 9.16 -7.05 -4.67
CA LEU A 77 9.31 -6.99 -3.21
C LEU A 77 10.71 -7.37 -2.71
N GLY A 78 11.66 -7.75 -3.59
CA GLY A 78 13.02 -8.17 -3.19
C GLY A 78 13.06 -9.56 -2.54
N CYS A 79 12.22 -10.52 -3.01
CA CYS A 79 12.19 -11.90 -2.50
C CYS A 79 12.01 -12.92 -3.64
N THR A 80 11.81 -14.18 -3.29
CA THR A 80 11.49 -15.22 -4.28
C THR A 80 9.98 -15.31 -4.50
N GLY A 81 9.54 -15.62 -5.72
CA GLY A 81 8.13 -15.86 -6.02
C GLY A 81 7.48 -16.98 -5.18
N ASP A 82 8.31 -17.87 -4.64
CA ASP A 82 7.87 -18.96 -3.77
C ASP A 82 7.32 -18.48 -2.41
N GLU A 83 7.70 -17.28 -1.96
CA GLU A 83 7.29 -16.67 -0.70
C GLU A 83 6.06 -15.77 -0.85
N ILE A 84 5.60 -15.57 -2.09
CA ILE A 84 4.47 -14.70 -2.40
C ILE A 84 3.15 -15.45 -2.29
N SER A 85 2.15 -14.80 -1.72
CA SER A 85 0.74 -15.23 -1.72
C SER A 85 -0.12 -14.16 -2.37
N PHE A 86 -1.11 -14.58 -3.16
CA PHE A 86 -2.12 -13.67 -3.73
C PHE A 86 -3.48 -13.85 -3.05
N GLY A 87 -4.24 -12.75 -2.98
CA GLY A 87 -5.61 -12.71 -2.47
C GLY A 87 -6.40 -11.57 -3.09
N MET A 88 -7.64 -11.37 -2.62
CA MET A 88 -8.54 -10.39 -3.23
C MET A 88 -8.13 -8.93 -2.96
N ASN A 89 -7.54 -8.66 -1.82
CA ASN A 89 -6.98 -7.36 -1.40
C ASN A 89 -6.12 -7.56 -0.15
N MET A 90 -5.39 -6.49 0.24
CA MET A 90 -4.59 -6.49 1.47
C MET A 90 -5.42 -6.88 2.69
N THR A 91 -6.55 -6.23 2.95
CA THR A 91 -7.36 -6.44 4.16
C THR A 91 -7.83 -7.88 4.32
N THR A 92 -8.31 -8.53 3.25
CA THR A 92 -8.71 -9.94 3.32
C THR A 92 -7.54 -10.90 3.53
N LEU A 93 -6.37 -10.59 2.96
CA LEU A 93 -5.14 -11.34 3.23
C LEU A 93 -4.71 -11.16 4.69
N ASP A 94 -4.79 -9.93 5.21
CA ASP A 94 -4.41 -9.62 6.57
C ASP A 94 -5.29 -10.36 7.58
N PHE A 95 -6.60 -10.32 7.43
CA PHE A 95 -7.51 -11.14 8.26
C PHE A 95 -7.19 -12.64 8.22
N ALA A 96 -6.82 -13.19 7.05
CA ALA A 96 -6.50 -14.60 6.91
C ALA A 96 -5.14 -14.97 7.53
N LEU A 97 -4.14 -14.12 7.32
CA LEU A 97 -2.78 -14.30 7.83
C LEU A 97 -2.71 -14.08 9.35
N ALA A 98 -3.35 -13.02 9.87
CA ALA A 98 -3.42 -12.73 11.30
C ALA A 98 -4.06 -13.88 12.09
N ARG A 99 -5.18 -14.43 11.60
CA ARG A 99 -5.79 -15.64 12.18
C ARG A 99 -4.85 -16.84 12.16
N THR A 100 -4.05 -16.97 11.12
CA THR A 100 -3.09 -18.06 10.99
C THR A 100 -1.96 -17.89 11.98
N ALA A 101 -1.36 -16.70 12.07
CA ALA A 101 -0.28 -16.36 12.99
C ALA A 101 -0.71 -16.52 14.46
N ALA A 102 -1.90 -16.03 14.78
CA ALA A 102 -2.41 -16.02 16.15
C ALA A 102 -2.97 -17.37 16.64
N ARG A 103 -2.85 -18.48 15.88
CA ARG A 103 -3.39 -19.78 16.32
C ARG A 103 -2.93 -20.19 17.72
N ASP A 104 -1.65 -20.01 17.98
CA ASP A 104 -1.00 -20.47 19.20
C ASP A 104 -0.81 -19.33 20.23
N PHE A 105 -1.34 -18.14 19.98
CA PHE A 105 -1.33 -17.04 20.95
C PHE A 105 -2.29 -17.32 22.09
N ALA A 106 -1.88 -16.95 23.30
CA ALA A 106 -2.62 -17.13 24.54
C ALA A 106 -3.28 -15.81 25.00
N ALA A 107 -4.32 -15.93 25.81
CA ALA A 107 -4.96 -14.76 26.44
C ALA A 107 -3.93 -13.88 27.16
N GLY A 108 -3.99 -12.57 26.93
CA GLY A 108 -3.08 -11.57 27.45
C GLY A 108 -1.76 -11.45 26.67
N ASP A 109 -1.53 -12.19 25.58
CA ASP A 109 -0.48 -11.84 24.61
C ASP A 109 -0.84 -10.53 23.91
N GLU A 110 0.18 -9.80 23.46
CA GLU A 110 0.02 -8.41 23.02
C GLU A 110 0.38 -8.23 21.55
N ILE A 111 -0.38 -7.41 20.87
CA ILE A 111 -0.12 -6.90 19.54
C ILE A 111 0.07 -5.39 19.66
N LEU A 112 1.10 -4.84 19.05
CA LEU A 112 1.29 -3.40 18.92
C LEU A 112 0.93 -2.96 17.51
N THR A 113 0.13 -1.90 17.41
CA THR A 113 -0.16 -1.14 16.19
C THR A 113 0.28 0.31 16.39
N THR A 114 0.15 1.18 15.38
CA THR A 114 0.51 2.59 15.52
C THR A 114 -0.70 3.50 15.29
N GLN A 115 -0.63 4.74 15.76
CA GLN A 115 -1.66 5.75 15.46
C GLN A 115 -1.74 6.11 13.97
N LEU A 116 -0.72 5.78 13.17
CA LEU A 116 -0.63 6.13 11.76
C LEU A 116 -1.24 5.06 10.84
N ASP A 117 -1.70 3.94 11.41
CA ASP A 117 -2.10 2.77 10.64
C ASP A 117 -3.51 2.93 10.06
N HIS A 118 -3.65 2.42 8.83
CA HIS A 118 -4.96 2.20 8.22
C HIS A 118 -5.68 1.05 8.94
N ASP A 119 -6.97 1.21 9.21
CA ASP A 119 -7.77 0.24 9.96
C ASP A 119 -7.83 -1.16 9.29
N GLY A 120 -7.58 -1.24 7.99
CA GLY A 120 -7.40 -2.52 7.28
C GLY A 120 -6.25 -3.37 7.82
N GLY A 121 -5.21 -2.76 8.42
CA GLY A 121 -4.10 -3.44 9.11
C GLY A 121 -4.30 -3.54 10.64
N VAL A 122 -5.26 -2.81 11.21
CA VAL A 122 -5.54 -2.81 12.66
C VAL A 122 -6.71 -3.73 13.01
N ALA A 123 -7.82 -3.64 12.28
CA ALA A 123 -9.04 -4.38 12.56
C ALA A 123 -8.84 -5.91 12.67
N PRO A 124 -8.00 -6.58 11.86
CA PRO A 124 -7.74 -8.01 12.04
C PRO A 124 -7.25 -8.38 13.44
N TRP A 125 -6.42 -7.53 14.04
CA TRP A 125 -5.86 -7.73 15.37
C TRP A 125 -6.85 -7.39 16.47
N VAL A 126 -7.66 -6.34 16.29
CA VAL A 126 -8.73 -5.96 17.23
C VAL A 126 -9.78 -7.07 17.34
N GLU A 127 -10.24 -7.62 16.21
CA GLU A 127 -11.19 -8.74 16.19
C GLU A 127 -10.59 -10.00 16.83
N LEU A 128 -9.32 -10.31 16.52
CA LEU A 128 -8.63 -11.44 17.16
C LEU A 128 -8.43 -11.24 18.66
N ALA A 129 -8.19 -10.01 19.08
CA ALA A 129 -8.07 -9.69 20.51
C ALA A 129 -9.39 -9.95 21.24
N ALA A 130 -10.51 -9.56 20.66
CA ALA A 130 -11.83 -9.87 21.21
C ALA A 130 -12.09 -11.38 21.27
N ASP A 131 -11.78 -12.12 20.20
CA ASP A 131 -12.01 -13.57 20.10
C ASP A 131 -11.14 -14.39 21.07
N LYS A 132 -9.90 -13.96 21.33
CA LYS A 132 -8.87 -14.75 22.04
C LYS A 132 -8.43 -14.16 23.37
N GLY A 133 -8.92 -12.99 23.75
CA GLY A 133 -8.48 -12.28 24.96
C GLY A 133 -7.05 -11.76 24.86
N LEU A 134 -6.61 -11.38 23.66
CA LEU A 134 -5.34 -10.70 23.44
C LEU A 134 -5.46 -9.23 23.82
N LYS A 135 -4.36 -8.50 23.83
CA LYS A 135 -4.33 -7.06 24.01
C LYS A 135 -3.81 -6.38 22.74
N VAL A 136 -4.39 -5.25 22.39
CA VAL A 136 -3.88 -4.39 21.33
C VAL A 136 -3.41 -3.08 21.97
N GLY A 137 -2.10 -2.81 21.87
CA GLY A 137 -1.50 -1.53 22.22
C GLY A 137 -1.36 -0.66 20.97
N VAL A 138 -1.47 0.65 21.14
CA VAL A 138 -1.32 1.62 20.06
C VAL A 138 -0.13 2.50 20.37
N VAL A 139 0.90 2.42 19.55
CA VAL A 139 2.09 3.28 19.63
C VAL A 139 1.74 4.67 19.18
N ALA A 140 2.07 5.67 19.97
CA ALA A 140 1.76 7.06 19.70
C ALA A 140 2.49 7.58 18.45
N ALA A 141 1.89 8.58 17.82
CA ALA A 141 2.59 9.43 16.87
C ALA A 141 3.15 10.67 17.58
N THR A 142 4.27 11.19 17.08
CA THR A 142 4.86 12.47 17.51
C THR A 142 3.95 13.65 17.14
N ASP A 143 4.32 14.87 17.52
CA ASP A 143 3.58 16.09 17.12
C ASP A 143 3.63 16.33 15.60
N GLU A 144 4.67 15.85 14.93
CA GLU A 144 4.81 15.89 13.47
C GLU A 144 4.09 14.74 12.75
N LEU A 145 3.31 13.95 13.48
CA LEU A 145 2.60 12.78 12.97
C LEU A 145 3.54 11.74 12.31
N THR A 146 4.65 11.46 12.96
CA THR A 146 5.57 10.33 12.69
C THR A 146 5.52 9.33 13.83
N VAL A 147 6.05 8.12 13.66
CA VAL A 147 6.07 7.11 14.73
C VAL A 147 6.91 7.58 15.93
N ASP A 148 6.35 7.50 17.14
CA ASP A 148 7.11 7.70 18.39
C ASP A 148 7.86 6.39 18.76
N TYR A 149 9.13 6.32 18.40
CA TYR A 149 9.97 5.15 18.67
C TYR A 149 10.28 4.95 20.15
N ASP A 150 10.25 6.00 20.96
CA ASP A 150 10.44 5.89 22.40
C ASP A 150 9.19 5.29 23.05
N ASP A 151 8.02 5.61 22.54
CA ASP A 151 6.77 4.97 22.95
C ASP A 151 6.74 3.50 22.54
N LEU A 152 7.14 3.18 21.30
CA LEU A 152 7.28 1.79 20.87
C LEU A 152 8.20 1.00 21.81
N ALA A 153 9.37 1.57 22.14
CA ALA A 153 10.33 0.93 23.06
C ALA A 153 9.74 0.69 24.46
N ARG A 154 8.91 1.62 24.96
CA ARG A 154 8.23 1.47 26.26
C ARG A 154 7.15 0.39 26.26
N GLN A 155 6.46 0.18 25.15
CA GLN A 155 5.35 -0.78 25.02
C GLN A 155 5.83 -2.20 24.69
N LEU A 156 7.02 -2.35 24.06
CA LEU A 156 7.58 -3.66 23.75
C LEU A 156 7.90 -4.45 25.01
N GLY A 157 7.46 -5.71 25.07
CA GLY A 157 7.68 -6.59 26.21
C GLY A 157 7.64 -8.08 25.83
N GLU A 158 7.88 -8.96 26.82
CA GLU A 158 7.93 -10.43 26.64
C GLU A 158 6.62 -11.03 26.09
N ARG A 159 5.49 -10.31 26.30
CA ARG A 159 4.17 -10.72 25.82
C ARG A 159 3.85 -10.18 24.43
N THR A 160 4.63 -9.28 23.90
CA THR A 160 4.44 -8.76 22.54
C THR A 160 4.72 -9.87 21.52
N LYS A 161 3.71 -10.21 20.71
CA LYS A 161 3.80 -11.26 19.68
C LYS A 161 3.90 -10.69 18.28
N VAL A 162 3.34 -9.50 18.06
CA VAL A 162 3.33 -8.84 16.75
C VAL A 162 3.53 -7.33 16.96
N VAL A 163 4.33 -6.73 16.08
CA VAL A 163 4.36 -5.30 15.83
C VAL A 163 3.86 -5.08 14.42
N ALA A 164 2.59 -4.66 14.29
CA ALA A 164 1.96 -4.34 13.02
C ALA A 164 2.00 -2.83 12.79
N PHE A 165 2.40 -2.41 11.60
CA PHE A 165 2.51 -0.99 11.29
C PHE A 165 2.40 -0.70 9.80
N ALA A 166 1.84 0.46 9.45
CA ALA A 166 1.87 1.00 8.10
C ALA A 166 3.27 1.56 7.80
N LEU A 167 3.86 1.13 6.68
CA LEU A 167 5.16 1.62 6.24
C LEU A 167 5.10 3.08 5.79
N ALA A 168 3.96 3.49 5.22
CA ALA A 168 3.62 4.88 4.99
C ALA A 168 2.15 5.14 5.34
N SER A 169 1.88 6.22 6.06
CA SER A 169 0.51 6.61 6.39
C SER A 169 -0.25 7.03 5.14
N ASN A 170 -1.41 6.42 4.92
CA ASN A 170 -2.31 6.79 3.82
C ASN A 170 -2.98 8.15 4.04
N ALA A 171 -2.94 8.71 5.24
CA ALA A 171 -3.48 10.02 5.57
C ALA A 171 -2.43 11.13 5.38
N THR A 172 -1.29 11.03 6.06
CA THR A 172 -0.29 12.10 6.14
C THR A 172 0.90 11.89 5.21
N GLY A 173 1.08 10.69 4.65
CA GLY A 173 2.26 10.33 3.88
C GLY A 173 3.51 10.03 4.71
N SER A 174 3.45 10.16 6.04
CA SER A 174 4.58 9.91 6.94
C SER A 174 5.11 8.48 6.78
N VAL A 175 6.43 8.33 6.65
CA VAL A 175 7.11 7.05 6.45
C VAL A 175 7.73 6.58 7.77
N ALA A 176 7.51 5.31 8.11
CA ALA A 176 8.11 4.66 9.26
C ALA A 176 9.50 4.10 8.91
N ASP A 177 10.46 4.17 9.84
CA ASP A 177 11.73 3.46 9.73
C ASP A 177 11.50 1.96 9.99
N ALA A 178 11.18 1.25 8.90
CA ALA A 178 10.85 -0.17 8.96
C ALA A 178 12.01 -1.01 9.50
N THR A 179 13.23 -0.72 9.09
CA THR A 179 14.42 -1.47 9.55
C THR A 179 14.57 -1.37 11.06
N ARG A 180 14.38 -0.17 11.63
CA ARG A 180 14.41 0.06 13.07
C ARG A 180 13.29 -0.69 13.78
N ILE A 181 12.04 -0.59 13.31
CA ILE A 181 10.90 -1.27 13.94
C ILE A 181 11.06 -2.80 13.87
N CYS A 182 11.48 -3.33 12.72
CA CYS A 182 11.71 -4.76 12.55
C CYS A 182 12.84 -5.29 13.46
N ALA A 183 13.90 -4.50 13.66
CA ALA A 183 14.96 -4.83 14.60
C ALA A 183 14.45 -4.86 16.05
N MET A 184 13.71 -3.84 16.48
CA MET A 184 13.11 -3.77 17.82
C MET A 184 12.12 -4.92 18.06
N ALA A 185 11.27 -5.24 17.08
CA ALA A 185 10.34 -6.38 17.16
C ALA A 185 11.10 -7.71 17.31
N ARG A 186 12.15 -7.92 16.53
CA ARG A 186 12.98 -9.13 16.59
C ARG A 186 13.68 -9.29 17.94
N GLU A 187 14.21 -8.19 18.50
CA GLU A 187 14.85 -8.21 19.83
C GLU A 187 13.85 -8.56 20.93
N ALA A 188 12.60 -8.17 20.80
CA ALA A 188 11.51 -8.54 21.71
C ALA A 188 10.94 -9.94 21.44
N GLY A 189 11.38 -10.64 20.38
CA GLY A 189 10.83 -11.94 19.97
C GLY A 189 9.46 -11.84 19.30
N ALA A 190 9.07 -10.66 18.84
CA ALA A 190 7.81 -10.39 18.14
C ALA A 190 7.98 -10.49 16.62
N ILE A 191 6.88 -10.78 15.93
CA ILE A 191 6.77 -10.80 14.48
C ILE A 191 6.59 -9.36 13.99
N SER A 192 7.41 -8.93 13.02
CA SER A 192 7.23 -7.68 12.32
C SER A 192 6.23 -7.84 11.16
N TRP A 193 5.20 -6.96 11.13
CA TRP A 193 4.07 -7.07 10.21
C TRP A 193 3.79 -5.74 9.52
N ILE A 194 4.04 -5.66 8.23
CA ILE A 194 4.04 -4.41 7.48
C ILE A 194 2.84 -4.30 6.55
N ASP A 195 2.03 -3.26 6.72
CA ASP A 195 1.16 -2.74 5.69
C ASP A 195 1.97 -1.80 4.78
N ALA A 196 2.31 -2.29 3.57
CA ALA A 196 3.02 -1.51 2.56
C ALA A 196 2.10 -1.01 1.44
N VAL A 197 0.78 -1.04 1.62
CA VAL A 197 -0.19 -0.68 0.57
C VAL A 197 0.09 0.70 0.01
N HIS A 198 0.34 1.66 0.86
CA HIS A 198 0.60 3.04 0.44
C HIS A 198 2.04 3.26 0.00
N TYR A 199 3.00 2.70 0.72
CA TYR A 199 4.43 2.82 0.43
C TYR A 199 4.82 2.23 -0.92
N ALA A 200 4.29 1.04 -1.27
CA ALA A 200 4.59 0.33 -2.50
C ALA A 200 4.25 1.11 -3.79
N ALA A 201 3.42 2.15 -3.68
CA ALA A 201 3.06 3.02 -4.80
C ALA A 201 4.17 4.01 -5.17
N HIS A 202 5.06 4.32 -4.22
CA HIS A 202 5.97 5.47 -4.29
C HIS A 202 7.44 5.12 -4.17
N GLU A 203 7.76 4.04 -3.48
CA GLU A 203 9.12 3.70 -3.08
C GLU A 203 9.51 2.27 -3.49
N PRO A 204 10.76 2.02 -3.84
CA PRO A 204 11.26 0.65 -4.00
C PRO A 204 11.13 -0.14 -2.69
N LEU A 205 10.84 -1.43 -2.82
CA LEU A 205 10.74 -2.36 -1.70
C LEU A 205 11.80 -3.47 -1.81
N ASP A 206 12.47 -3.76 -0.71
CA ASP A 206 13.31 -4.94 -0.54
C ASP A 206 13.09 -5.52 0.86
N VAL A 207 12.31 -6.60 0.94
CA VAL A 207 11.96 -7.24 2.22
C VAL A 207 13.18 -7.84 2.91
N ALA A 208 14.24 -8.18 2.16
CA ALA A 208 15.48 -8.71 2.73
C ALA A 208 16.30 -7.59 3.40
N GLU A 209 16.37 -6.40 2.80
CA GLU A 209 17.00 -5.22 3.41
C GLU A 209 16.21 -4.70 4.62
N ILE A 210 14.89 -4.63 4.51
CA ILE A 210 13.99 -4.25 5.62
C ILE A 210 14.10 -5.27 6.76
N GLY A 211 14.24 -6.54 6.43
CA GLY A 211 14.33 -7.63 7.41
C GLY A 211 13.01 -7.93 8.12
N CYS A 212 11.87 -7.72 7.44
CA CYS A 212 10.54 -7.97 7.97
C CYS A 212 10.13 -9.45 7.87
N ASP A 213 9.15 -9.84 8.69
CA ASP A 213 8.58 -11.18 8.69
C ASP A 213 7.37 -11.30 7.75
N VAL A 214 6.53 -10.27 7.70
CA VAL A 214 5.33 -10.19 6.86
C VAL A 214 5.24 -8.81 6.23
N LEU A 215 4.93 -8.77 4.93
CA LEU A 215 4.62 -7.52 4.23
C LEU A 215 3.45 -7.75 3.27
N ILE A 216 2.49 -6.84 3.28
CA ILE A 216 1.28 -6.94 2.44
C ILE A 216 1.08 -5.64 1.68
N CYS A 217 0.70 -5.73 0.39
CA CYS A 217 0.37 -4.58 -0.42
C CYS A 217 -0.79 -4.87 -1.39
N SER A 218 -1.26 -3.84 -2.10
CA SER A 218 -2.35 -3.92 -3.07
C SER A 218 -2.06 -3.12 -4.34
N PRO A 219 -1.98 -3.78 -5.51
CA PRO A 219 -1.57 -3.18 -6.78
C PRO A 219 -2.42 -1.99 -7.26
N TYR A 220 -3.68 -1.89 -6.86
CA TYR A 220 -4.53 -0.76 -7.27
C TYR A 220 -4.05 0.62 -6.78
N LYS A 221 -3.05 0.65 -5.88
CA LYS A 221 -2.37 1.87 -5.44
C LYS A 221 -1.19 2.26 -6.36
N PHE A 222 -0.69 1.31 -7.15
CA PHE A 222 0.41 1.53 -8.09
C PHE A 222 0.04 1.09 -9.52
N CYS A 223 -1.08 1.62 -10.00
CA CYS A 223 -1.57 1.47 -11.39
C CYS A 223 -1.99 0.04 -11.78
N GLY A 224 -2.27 -0.83 -10.80
CA GLY A 224 -2.63 -2.22 -11.02
C GLY A 224 -4.10 -2.55 -10.75
N PRO A 225 -4.46 -3.84 -10.88
CA PRO A 225 -5.80 -4.32 -10.56
C PRO A 225 -6.04 -4.40 -9.04
N HIS A 226 -7.31 -4.49 -8.64
CA HIS A 226 -7.69 -4.82 -7.27
C HIS A 226 -7.29 -6.25 -6.94
N LEU A 227 -6.19 -6.39 -6.24
CA LEU A 227 -5.56 -7.64 -5.83
C LEU A 227 -4.80 -7.41 -4.52
N GLY A 228 -4.59 -8.46 -3.74
CA GLY A 228 -3.68 -8.46 -2.58
C GLY A 228 -2.42 -9.27 -2.91
N VAL A 229 -1.28 -8.78 -2.47
CA VAL A 229 0.03 -9.44 -2.56
C VAL A 229 0.62 -9.49 -1.16
N ALA A 230 0.99 -10.68 -0.69
CA ALA A 230 1.62 -10.85 0.60
C ALA A 230 2.95 -11.61 0.48
N TYR A 231 3.95 -11.11 1.18
CA TYR A 231 5.17 -11.81 1.51
C TYR A 231 5.08 -12.32 2.94
N VAL A 232 5.50 -13.55 3.16
CA VAL A 232 5.73 -14.11 4.50
C VAL A 232 7.06 -14.83 4.49
N ARG A 233 7.95 -14.47 5.42
CA ARG A 233 9.26 -15.10 5.55
C ARG A 233 9.13 -16.63 5.62
N ARG A 234 9.91 -17.33 4.82
CA ARG A 234 9.75 -18.78 4.53
C ARG A 234 9.63 -19.64 5.79
N GLU A 235 10.55 -19.49 6.75
CA GLU A 235 10.58 -20.30 7.97
C GLU A 235 9.32 -20.09 8.81
N LEU A 236 8.85 -18.84 8.86
CA LEU A 236 7.62 -18.49 9.56
C LEU A 236 6.39 -19.07 8.84
N ALA A 237 6.32 -18.91 7.51
CA ALA A 237 5.26 -19.48 6.71
C ALA A 237 5.16 -21.00 6.86
N GLU A 238 6.29 -21.70 6.86
CA GLU A 238 6.34 -23.16 6.99
C GLU A 238 5.93 -23.65 8.38
N SER A 239 6.17 -22.86 9.42
CA SER A 239 5.76 -23.18 10.80
C SER A 239 4.25 -23.02 11.02
N TRP A 240 3.58 -22.15 10.25
CA TRP A 240 2.16 -21.88 10.41
C TRP A 240 1.26 -22.94 9.80
N ARG A 241 0.13 -23.21 10.44
CA ARG A 241 -0.95 -24.04 9.91
C ARG A 241 -2.05 -23.18 9.29
N PRO A 242 -2.09 -23.07 7.95
CA PRO A 242 -3.02 -22.16 7.27
C PRO A 242 -4.49 -22.58 7.38
N TYR A 243 -5.39 -21.63 7.20
CA TYR A 243 -6.82 -21.87 6.96
C TYR A 243 -7.06 -22.02 5.47
N LYS A 244 -7.16 -23.26 4.96
CA LYS A 244 -7.39 -23.52 3.54
C LYS A 244 -8.04 -24.89 3.33
N ALA A 245 -8.53 -25.12 2.12
CA ALA A 245 -9.03 -26.44 1.72
C ALA A 245 -7.91 -27.49 1.81
N ARG A 246 -8.16 -28.60 2.49
CA ARG A 246 -7.16 -29.63 2.79
C ARG A 246 -6.41 -30.21 1.58
N PRO A 247 -7.06 -30.46 0.40
CA PRO A 247 -6.35 -30.98 -0.76
C PRO A 247 -5.42 -29.98 -1.44
N SER A 248 -5.52 -28.67 -1.13
CA SER A 248 -4.69 -27.65 -1.75
C SER A 248 -3.22 -27.78 -1.32
N SER A 249 -2.29 -27.66 -2.29
CA SER A 249 -0.86 -27.70 -2.03
C SER A 249 -0.44 -26.62 -1.02
N SER A 250 0.51 -26.98 -0.15
CA SER A 250 1.19 -26.05 0.77
C SER A 250 2.65 -25.79 0.36
N SER A 251 3.03 -26.19 -0.84
CA SER A 251 4.35 -25.95 -1.43
C SER A 251 4.18 -25.33 -2.82
N PRO A 252 4.97 -24.29 -3.13
CA PRO A 252 5.91 -23.56 -2.27
C PRO A 252 5.25 -22.80 -1.11
N SER A 253 6.02 -22.20 -0.21
CA SER A 253 5.53 -21.60 1.06
C SER A 253 4.40 -20.58 0.86
N GLY A 254 4.48 -19.72 -0.14
CA GLY A 254 3.45 -18.75 -0.47
C GLY A 254 2.09 -19.37 -0.86
N ARG A 255 2.05 -20.58 -1.38
CA ARG A 255 0.78 -21.27 -1.68
C ARG A 255 -0.01 -21.68 -0.44
N ARG A 256 0.62 -21.64 0.72
CA ARG A 256 -0.04 -22.02 1.98
C ARG A 256 -1.24 -21.13 2.29
N PHE A 257 -1.17 -19.84 1.91
CA PHE A 257 -2.18 -18.84 2.27
C PHE A 257 -3.18 -18.53 1.15
N GLU A 258 -3.05 -19.18 0.01
CA GLU A 258 -4.01 -19.12 -1.08
C GLU A 258 -5.16 -20.11 -0.83
N THR A 259 -6.30 -19.59 -0.37
CA THR A 259 -7.41 -20.41 0.17
C THR A 259 -8.26 -21.09 -0.88
N GLY A 260 -8.27 -20.59 -2.12
CA GLY A 260 -9.08 -21.08 -3.22
C GLY A 260 -8.48 -20.75 -4.59
N THR A 261 -9.28 -20.91 -5.65
CA THR A 261 -8.90 -20.54 -7.02
C THR A 261 -8.61 -19.05 -7.09
N LEU A 262 -7.48 -18.70 -7.64
CA LEU A 262 -7.05 -17.31 -7.79
C LEU A 262 -7.71 -16.64 -9.02
N PRO A 263 -7.84 -15.32 -9.04
CA PRO A 263 -8.30 -14.55 -10.20
C PRO A 263 -7.14 -14.39 -11.20
N TYR A 264 -6.91 -15.40 -12.04
CA TYR A 264 -5.76 -15.46 -12.95
C TYR A 264 -5.71 -14.28 -13.93
N GLU A 265 -6.86 -13.76 -14.33
CA GLU A 265 -6.96 -12.56 -15.15
C GLU A 265 -6.37 -11.32 -14.45
N LEU A 266 -6.60 -11.18 -13.15
CA LEU A 266 -6.01 -10.08 -12.37
C LEU A 266 -4.51 -10.29 -12.15
N LEU A 267 -4.04 -11.53 -12.07
CA LEU A 267 -2.60 -11.84 -12.02
C LEU A 267 -1.91 -11.46 -13.33
N ALA A 268 -2.56 -11.67 -14.48
CA ALA A 268 -2.06 -11.19 -15.77
C ALA A 268 -1.99 -9.64 -15.81
N GLY A 269 -3.02 -8.96 -15.28
CA GLY A 269 -3.03 -7.51 -15.09
C GLY A 269 -1.91 -7.03 -14.18
N PHE A 270 -1.66 -7.72 -13.05
CA PHE A 270 -0.54 -7.42 -12.16
C PHE A 270 0.82 -7.50 -12.86
N SER A 271 1.07 -8.58 -13.63
CA SER A 271 2.31 -8.70 -14.40
C SER A 271 2.47 -7.57 -15.44
N ALA A 272 1.37 -7.13 -16.05
CA ALA A 272 1.38 -5.99 -16.97
C ALA A 272 1.68 -4.68 -16.22
N THR A 273 1.17 -4.52 -15.00
CA THR A 273 1.50 -3.37 -14.12
C THR A 273 3.00 -3.31 -13.83
N ILE A 274 3.60 -4.42 -13.40
CA ILE A 274 5.04 -4.45 -13.12
C ILE A 274 5.86 -4.15 -14.39
N ALA A 275 5.47 -4.72 -15.53
CA ALA A 275 6.12 -4.42 -16.82
C ALA A 275 5.98 -2.93 -17.20
N TYR A 276 4.83 -2.33 -16.93
CA TYR A 276 4.62 -0.89 -17.12
C TYR A 276 5.58 -0.06 -16.27
N LEU A 277 5.65 -0.30 -14.95
CA LEU A 277 6.54 0.43 -14.04
C LEU A 277 8.01 0.27 -14.42
N ASP A 278 8.44 -0.96 -14.77
CA ASP A 278 9.80 -1.23 -15.26
C ASP A 278 10.12 -0.46 -16.55
N SER A 279 9.15 -0.35 -17.47
CA SER A 279 9.33 0.37 -18.74
C SER A 279 9.57 1.87 -18.57
N LEU A 280 9.19 2.43 -17.43
CA LEU A 280 9.41 3.84 -17.04
C LEU A 280 10.75 4.05 -16.31
N GLY A 281 11.54 3.00 -16.11
CA GLY A 281 12.81 3.04 -15.38
C GLY A 281 12.77 2.48 -13.97
N GLY A 282 11.61 1.93 -13.55
CA GLY A 282 11.38 1.31 -12.25
C GLY A 282 11.08 2.30 -11.13
N MET A 283 10.76 1.76 -9.97
CA MET A 283 10.25 2.55 -8.83
C MET A 283 11.22 3.65 -8.36
N GLY A 284 12.53 3.45 -8.47
CA GLY A 284 13.50 4.47 -8.07
C GLY A 284 13.42 5.75 -8.92
N VAL A 285 13.23 5.61 -10.23
CA VAL A 285 13.06 6.76 -11.13
C VAL A 285 11.73 7.48 -10.87
N LEU A 286 10.67 6.71 -10.64
CA LEU A 286 9.33 7.27 -10.34
C LEU A 286 9.32 8.01 -9.01
N ARG A 287 9.92 7.42 -7.97
CA ARG A 287 10.12 8.05 -6.66
C ARG A 287 10.82 9.42 -6.80
N ASP A 288 11.93 9.46 -7.53
CA ASP A 288 12.71 10.69 -7.65
C ASP A 288 11.89 11.81 -8.31
N TYR A 289 11.12 11.49 -9.35
CA TYR A 289 10.19 12.42 -9.99
C TYR A 289 9.06 12.86 -9.05
N GLU A 290 8.41 11.91 -8.38
CA GLU A 290 7.31 12.18 -7.45
C GLU A 290 7.76 13.01 -6.25
N ARG A 291 8.99 12.78 -5.76
CA ARG A 291 9.61 13.56 -4.71
C ARG A 291 9.84 15.01 -5.14
N GLU A 292 10.42 15.23 -6.34
CA GLU A 292 10.61 16.59 -6.89
C GLU A 292 9.27 17.32 -7.02
N LEU A 293 8.24 16.62 -7.49
CA LEU A 293 6.90 17.19 -7.62
C LEU A 293 6.27 17.53 -6.26
N GLY A 294 6.47 16.67 -5.25
CA GLY A 294 6.02 16.90 -3.87
C GLY A 294 6.75 18.06 -3.19
N GLU A 295 8.07 18.17 -3.38
CA GLU A 295 8.87 19.30 -2.91
C GLU A 295 8.37 20.62 -3.52
N HIS A 296 8.05 20.60 -4.82
CA HIS A 296 7.48 21.75 -5.50
C HIS A 296 6.12 22.15 -4.92
N LEU A 297 5.23 21.17 -4.66
CA LEU A 297 3.92 21.45 -4.05
C LEU A 297 4.09 22.08 -2.67
N ILE A 298 4.89 21.49 -1.78
CA ILE A 298 5.09 21.99 -0.41
C ILE A 298 5.67 23.41 -0.42
N ALA A 299 6.70 23.66 -1.24
CA ALA A 299 7.38 24.96 -1.31
C ALA A 299 6.47 26.09 -1.81
N ASN A 300 5.39 25.80 -2.49
CA ASN A 300 4.46 26.78 -3.07
C ASN A 300 3.05 26.71 -2.47
N LEU A 301 2.85 26.01 -1.35
CA LEU A 301 1.57 25.99 -0.66
C LEU A 301 1.14 27.43 -0.31
N PRO A 302 -0.11 27.83 -0.63
CA PRO A 302 -0.63 29.16 -0.28
C PRO A 302 -0.71 29.35 1.23
N GLY A 303 -0.60 30.58 1.70
CA GLY A 303 -0.61 30.91 3.12
C GLY A 303 -1.94 30.66 3.84
N ASN A 304 -3.01 30.37 3.10
CA ASN A 304 -4.33 29.95 3.62
C ASN A 304 -4.49 28.42 3.71
N VAL A 305 -3.41 27.64 3.48
CA VAL A 305 -3.43 26.17 3.56
C VAL A 305 -2.61 25.70 4.76
N THR A 306 -3.24 24.97 5.65
CA THR A 306 -2.58 24.28 6.78
C THR A 306 -2.28 22.85 6.38
N LEU A 307 -0.99 22.49 6.29
CA LEU A 307 -0.50 21.13 6.01
C LEU A 307 -0.31 20.36 7.33
N TYR A 308 -0.72 19.08 7.35
CA TYR A 308 -0.51 18.15 8.47
C TYR A 308 0.54 17.08 8.14
N GLY A 309 1.25 16.61 9.17
CA GLY A 309 2.35 15.65 9.04
C GLY A 309 3.68 16.33 8.69
N PRO A 310 4.73 15.57 8.29
CA PRO A 310 6.06 16.09 8.03
C PRO A 310 6.04 17.31 7.10
N PRO A 311 6.73 18.41 7.43
CA PRO A 311 6.65 19.66 6.67
C PRO A 311 7.48 19.65 5.37
N THR A 312 8.19 18.56 5.10
CA THR A 312 9.05 18.37 3.91
C THR A 312 8.81 16.99 3.30
N MET A 313 9.46 16.71 2.18
CA MET A 313 9.45 15.35 1.58
C MET A 313 10.42 14.39 2.28
N GLU A 314 11.21 14.83 3.27
CA GLU A 314 12.00 13.92 4.09
C GLU A 314 11.07 13.12 5.02
N GLY A 315 11.15 11.77 4.95
CA GLY A 315 10.25 10.89 5.70
C GLY A 315 8.78 10.96 5.28
N ARG A 316 8.50 11.36 4.03
CA ARG A 316 7.17 11.47 3.46
C ARG A 316 7.11 10.86 2.05
N VAL A 317 6.08 10.12 1.73
CA VAL A 317 5.63 9.85 0.36
C VAL A 317 4.70 11.00 -0.10
N PRO A 318 4.49 11.23 -1.40
CA PRO A 318 3.79 12.41 -1.91
C PRO A 318 2.28 12.39 -1.64
N THR A 319 1.92 12.30 -0.37
CA THR A 319 0.55 12.38 0.17
C THR A 319 0.47 13.52 1.16
N PHE A 320 -0.50 14.38 0.98
CA PHE A 320 -0.64 15.66 1.66
C PHE A 320 -2.02 15.77 2.28
N LEU A 321 -2.08 15.76 3.59
CA LEU A 321 -3.28 16.03 4.38
C LEU A 321 -3.29 17.52 4.72
N PHE A 322 -4.37 18.23 4.43
CA PHE A 322 -4.42 19.67 4.62
C PHE A 322 -5.84 20.19 4.81
N ASN A 323 -5.97 21.43 5.25
CA ASN A 323 -7.20 22.21 5.22
C ASN A 323 -6.95 23.59 4.63
N VAL A 324 -8.01 24.24 4.14
CA VAL A 324 -8.04 25.62 3.70
C VAL A 324 -8.70 26.47 4.78
N ASP A 325 -8.05 27.52 5.25
CA ASP A 325 -8.49 28.34 6.36
C ASP A 325 -9.86 28.98 6.11
N GLY A 326 -10.74 28.81 7.09
CA GLY A 326 -12.11 29.35 7.02
C GLY A 326 -13.05 28.63 6.05
N ARG A 327 -12.65 27.49 5.46
CA ARG A 327 -13.46 26.69 4.54
C ARG A 327 -13.70 25.28 5.06
N GLY A 328 -14.91 24.75 4.79
CA GLY A 328 -15.20 23.33 5.05
C GLY A 328 -14.52 22.41 4.04
N ALA A 329 -13.95 21.28 4.49
CA ALA A 329 -13.25 20.34 3.61
C ALA A 329 -14.16 19.79 2.50
N GLU A 330 -15.43 19.48 2.81
CA GLU A 330 -16.40 19.03 1.80
C GLU A 330 -16.67 20.11 0.75
N GLU A 331 -16.86 21.36 1.16
CA GLU A 331 -17.08 22.50 0.25
C GLU A 331 -15.91 22.67 -0.72
N VAL A 332 -14.68 22.63 -0.19
CA VAL A 332 -13.46 22.75 -1.00
C VAL A 332 -13.33 21.59 -1.98
N ALA A 333 -13.51 20.35 -1.54
CA ALA A 333 -13.42 19.18 -2.41
C ALA A 333 -14.46 19.23 -3.56
N ARG A 334 -15.70 19.64 -3.27
CA ARG A 334 -16.74 19.80 -4.29
C ARG A 334 -16.40 20.91 -5.30
N THR A 335 -15.97 22.06 -4.80
CA THR A 335 -15.57 23.20 -5.66
C THR A 335 -14.43 22.82 -6.60
N LEU A 336 -13.39 22.13 -6.07
CA LEU A 336 -12.26 21.66 -6.87
C LEU A 336 -12.72 20.59 -7.88
N GLY A 337 -13.59 19.66 -7.48
CA GLY A 337 -14.16 18.64 -8.35
C GLY A 337 -14.91 19.22 -9.54
N GLU A 338 -15.73 20.27 -9.33
CA GLU A 338 -16.45 21.01 -10.40
C GLU A 338 -15.48 21.74 -11.34
N ARG A 339 -14.27 22.08 -10.86
CA ARG A 339 -13.22 22.72 -11.65
C ARG A 339 -12.25 21.72 -12.29
N GLY A 340 -12.50 20.41 -12.14
CA GLY A 340 -11.72 19.34 -12.80
C GLY A 340 -10.54 18.80 -11.98
N TYR A 341 -10.54 18.97 -10.66
CA TYR A 341 -9.49 18.44 -9.76
C TYR A 341 -10.08 17.40 -8.81
N GLY A 342 -9.56 16.18 -8.85
CA GLY A 342 -9.95 15.09 -7.95
C GLY A 342 -9.19 15.17 -6.64
N ILE A 343 -9.78 15.76 -5.62
CA ILE A 343 -9.27 15.78 -4.25
C ILE A 343 -10.34 15.19 -3.33
N TRP A 344 -9.94 14.35 -2.41
CA TRP A 344 -10.84 13.71 -1.48
C TRP A 344 -10.90 14.44 -0.14
N TYR A 345 -12.05 14.35 0.55
CA TYR A 345 -12.22 14.78 1.94
C TYR A 345 -12.77 13.62 2.77
N ALA A 346 -12.37 13.55 4.04
CA ALA A 346 -12.87 12.57 5.00
C ALA A 346 -12.61 13.03 6.44
N ASP A 347 -13.21 12.31 7.38
CA ASP A 347 -13.06 12.51 8.82
C ASP A 347 -11.76 11.86 9.37
N ASN A 348 -11.61 10.54 9.27
CA ASN A 348 -10.50 9.82 9.89
C ASN A 348 -9.58 9.06 8.93
N TRP A 349 -9.87 9.04 7.63
CA TRP A 349 -9.07 8.37 6.58
C TRP A 349 -8.87 6.86 6.81
N TYR A 350 -9.78 6.20 7.53
CA TYR A 350 -9.58 4.84 8.04
C TYR A 350 -8.35 4.71 8.97
N CYS A 351 -7.87 5.81 9.55
CA CYS A 351 -6.83 5.83 10.57
C CYS A 351 -7.49 6.23 11.89
N VAL A 352 -8.24 5.31 12.49
CA VAL A 352 -9.14 5.60 13.63
C VAL A 352 -8.40 6.27 14.78
N ALA A 353 -7.22 5.73 15.16
CA ALA A 353 -6.44 6.30 16.26
C ALA A 353 -5.81 7.67 15.91
N LEU A 354 -5.52 7.95 14.65
CA LEU A 354 -5.04 9.25 14.20
C LEU A 354 -6.16 10.28 14.13
N GLY A 355 -7.38 9.85 13.84
CA GLY A 355 -8.55 10.72 13.73
C GLY A 355 -8.81 11.56 14.98
N GLU A 356 -8.43 11.06 16.18
CA GLU A 356 -8.53 11.81 17.42
C GLU A 356 -7.59 13.04 17.49
N ARG A 357 -6.57 13.10 16.66
CA ARG A 357 -5.56 14.16 16.59
C ARG A 357 -5.73 15.09 15.39
N LEU A 358 -6.63 14.76 14.47
CA LEU A 358 -6.91 15.52 13.27
C LEU A 358 -8.16 16.39 13.43
N PRO A 359 -8.33 17.44 12.60
CA PRO A 359 -9.63 18.11 12.46
C PRO A 359 -10.74 17.12 12.12
N GLU A 360 -11.98 17.46 12.50
CA GLU A 360 -13.16 16.63 12.23
C GLU A 360 -13.25 16.20 10.75
N GLN A 361 -12.86 17.09 9.84
CA GLN A 361 -12.72 16.79 8.43
C GLN A 361 -11.44 17.42 7.86
N SER A 362 -10.83 16.74 6.92
CA SER A 362 -9.65 17.21 6.19
C SER A 362 -9.68 16.83 4.72
N LEU A 363 -8.86 17.51 3.93
CA LEU A 363 -8.62 17.25 2.53
C LEU A 363 -7.35 16.40 2.39
N ARG A 364 -7.32 15.55 1.36
CA ARG A 364 -6.11 14.80 1.03
C ARG A 364 -5.85 14.87 -0.47
N ALA A 365 -4.68 15.38 -0.83
CA ALA A 365 -4.11 15.26 -2.16
C ALA A 365 -2.97 14.24 -2.16
N GLY A 366 -2.80 13.50 -3.24
CA GLY A 366 -1.68 12.61 -3.46
C GLY A 366 -1.23 12.69 -4.91
N LEU A 367 0.08 12.74 -5.09
CA LEU A 367 0.73 12.76 -6.39
C LEU A 367 1.22 11.37 -6.74
N ILE A 368 1.25 11.08 -8.03
CA ILE A 368 1.90 9.90 -8.58
C ILE A 368 2.52 10.27 -9.94
N HIS A 369 3.38 9.44 -10.45
CA HIS A 369 4.19 9.70 -11.64
C HIS A 369 3.44 10.19 -12.91
N TYR A 370 2.15 10.02 -13.02
CA TYR A 370 1.38 10.60 -14.13
C TYR A 370 0.90 12.04 -13.87
N ASN A 371 1.04 12.58 -12.64
CA ASN A 371 0.76 13.99 -12.40
C ASN A 371 1.88 14.86 -12.98
N THR A 372 1.52 16.02 -13.49
CA THR A 372 2.48 16.97 -14.06
C THR A 372 2.68 18.18 -13.17
N ARG A 373 3.81 18.86 -13.33
CA ARG A 373 4.09 20.12 -12.63
C ARG A 373 3.03 21.17 -12.92
N ASP A 374 2.56 21.27 -14.18
CA ASP A 374 1.49 22.17 -14.58
C ASP A 374 0.16 21.88 -13.85
N GLU A 375 -0.18 20.60 -13.64
CA GLU A 375 -1.35 20.24 -12.84
C GLU A 375 -1.20 20.72 -11.38
N VAL A 376 -0.01 20.57 -10.78
CA VAL A 376 0.28 21.05 -9.42
C VAL A 376 0.20 22.56 -9.35
N ASP A 377 0.80 23.29 -10.29
CA ASP A 377 0.77 24.76 -10.33
C ASP A 377 -0.68 25.29 -10.43
N ARG A 378 -1.51 24.66 -11.27
CA ARG A 378 -2.93 25.01 -11.39
C ARG A 378 -3.69 24.70 -10.10
N LEU A 379 -3.45 23.57 -9.44
CA LEU A 379 -4.08 23.25 -8.15
C LEU A 379 -3.71 24.29 -7.09
N LEU A 380 -2.44 24.67 -6.99
CA LEU A 380 -1.97 25.71 -6.04
C LEU A 380 -2.64 27.06 -6.28
N ALA A 381 -2.84 27.45 -7.54
CA ALA A 381 -3.56 28.68 -7.91
C ALA A 381 -5.04 28.60 -7.50
N GLU A 382 -5.70 27.45 -7.67
CA GLU A 382 -7.07 27.23 -7.21
C GLU A 382 -7.18 27.35 -5.69
N LEU A 383 -6.28 26.67 -4.94
CA LEU A 383 -6.25 26.74 -3.47
C LEU A 383 -6.01 28.16 -2.96
N ALA A 384 -5.15 28.94 -3.62
CA ALA A 384 -4.91 30.34 -3.26
C ALA A 384 -6.14 31.24 -3.51
N SER A 385 -7.06 30.83 -4.41
CA SER A 385 -8.27 31.60 -4.75
C SER A 385 -9.46 31.31 -3.82
N LEU A 386 -9.37 30.28 -2.99
CA LEU A 386 -10.41 29.86 -2.04
C LEU A 386 -10.35 30.64 -0.73
#